data_7d458bc0ebc754177ca9e85f3d796495
#
_entry.id   7d458bc0ebc754177ca9e85f3d796495
#
_cell.length_a   1.000
_cell.length_b   1.000
_cell.length_c   1.000
_cell.angle_alpha   90.00
_cell.angle_beta   90.00
_cell.angle_gamma   90.00
#
_symmetry.space_group_name_H-M   'P 1'
#
loop_
_entity.id
_entity.type
_entity.pdbx_description
1 polymer ?
#
loop_
_entity_poly.entity_id
_entity_poly.type
_entity_poly.pdbx_seq_one_letter_code
_entity_poly.pdbx_strand_id
1 'polypeptide(L)'
;KGDMAWIQKTFKRSLNMWGLTVLVGFIMLASCSLFYRLWIGQTIQIPFALSMSVFFYITMFNLNNCVTYLLNGLNKIRVQIYTSVIFTAIYIVFVTQVWKNIGTIGIVIGMAASYGMMAIIHFYQCRLLISQRAKGIWNK
;
A
#
# COMPACT_ATOMS: atom_id res chain seq x y z
N LYS A 1 -18.92 -21.85 10.12
CA LYS A 1 -17.62 -22.18 9.50
C LYS A 1 -17.59 -21.43 8.17
N GLY A 2 -16.76 -20.39 8.07
CA GLY A 2 -16.67 -19.60 6.84
C GLY A 2 -16.17 -20.46 5.68
N ASP A 3 -16.75 -20.25 4.51
CA ASP A 3 -16.34 -20.92 3.27
C ASP A 3 -14.93 -20.48 2.88
N MET A 4 -13.93 -21.28 3.23
CA MET A 4 -12.52 -20.99 2.95
C MET A 4 -12.25 -20.92 1.43
N ALA A 5 -12.99 -21.64 0.61
CA ALA A 5 -12.88 -21.58 -0.84
C ALA A 5 -13.34 -20.19 -1.36
N TRP A 6 -14.43 -19.67 -0.81
CA TRP A 6 -14.91 -18.32 -1.11
C TRP A 6 -13.90 -17.26 -0.69
N ILE A 7 -13.30 -17.40 0.51
CA ILE A 7 -12.28 -16.46 1.01
C ILE A 7 -11.07 -16.43 0.07
N GLN A 8 -10.55 -17.59 -0.33
CA GLN A 8 -9.44 -17.71 -1.27
C GLN A 8 -9.78 -17.08 -2.64
N LYS A 9 -10.96 -17.35 -3.17
CA LYS A 9 -11.44 -16.78 -4.44
C LYS A 9 -11.54 -15.26 -4.36
N THR A 10 -12.10 -14.75 -3.27
CA THR A 10 -12.25 -13.30 -3.03
C THR A 10 -10.88 -12.63 -2.91
N PHE A 11 -9.95 -13.22 -2.18
CA PHE A 11 -8.60 -12.71 -2.05
C PHE A 11 -7.86 -12.64 -3.40
N LYS A 12 -7.94 -13.72 -4.18
CA LYS A 12 -7.36 -13.75 -5.54
C LYS A 12 -7.99 -12.68 -6.45
N ARG A 13 -9.31 -12.48 -6.36
CA ARG A 13 -10.00 -11.44 -7.13
C ARG A 13 -9.54 -10.03 -6.73
N SER A 14 -9.37 -9.77 -5.43
CA SER A 14 -8.86 -8.48 -4.94
C SER A 14 -7.44 -8.21 -5.44
N LEU A 15 -6.56 -9.21 -5.44
CA LEU A 15 -5.20 -9.08 -5.98
C LEU A 15 -5.19 -8.84 -7.50
N ASN A 16 -6.09 -9.48 -8.25
CA ASN A 16 -6.22 -9.22 -9.68
C ASN A 16 -6.70 -7.78 -9.95
N MET A 17 -7.65 -7.28 -9.17
CA MET A 17 -8.11 -5.88 -9.26
C MET A 17 -6.99 -4.91 -8.90
N TRP A 18 -6.19 -5.21 -7.87
CA TRP A 18 -4.99 -4.44 -7.58
C TRP A 18 -4.02 -4.42 -8.77
N GLY A 19 -3.75 -5.57 -9.38
CA GLY A 19 -2.91 -5.63 -10.59
C GLY A 19 -3.44 -4.77 -11.74
N LEU A 20 -4.75 -4.73 -11.94
CA LEU A 20 -5.39 -3.86 -12.92
C LEU A 20 -5.20 -2.37 -12.57
N THR A 21 -5.36 -1.99 -11.30
CA THR A 21 -5.12 -0.60 -10.87
C THR A 21 -3.66 -0.18 -11.02
N VAL A 22 -2.71 -1.11 -10.82
CA VAL A 22 -1.27 -0.87 -11.10
C VAL A 22 -1.04 -0.60 -12.58
N LEU A 23 -1.64 -1.41 -13.46
CA LEU A 23 -1.53 -1.23 -14.90
C LEU A 23 -2.07 0.13 -15.35
N VAL A 24 -3.26 0.50 -14.88
CA VAL A 24 -3.87 1.82 -15.17
C VAL A 24 -2.98 2.95 -14.63
N GLY A 25 -2.51 2.82 -13.39
CA GLY A 25 -1.60 3.79 -12.77
C GLY A 25 -0.29 3.95 -13.54
N PHE A 26 0.24 2.87 -14.11
CA PHE A 26 1.44 2.91 -14.96
C PHE A 26 1.18 3.67 -16.28
N ILE A 27 0.03 3.45 -16.92
CA ILE A 27 -0.38 4.22 -18.11
C ILE A 27 -0.51 5.71 -17.76
N MET A 28 -1.13 6.03 -16.62
CA MET A 28 -1.24 7.41 -16.13
C MET A 28 0.15 8.02 -15.86
N LEU A 29 1.07 7.27 -15.26
CA LEU A 29 2.44 7.74 -15.03
C LEU A 29 3.18 7.99 -16.36
N ALA A 30 3.03 7.11 -17.33
CA ALA A 30 3.65 7.26 -18.65
C ALA A 30 3.14 8.50 -19.39
N SER A 31 1.87 8.88 -19.17
CA SER A 31 1.23 10.05 -19.79
C SER A 31 1.21 11.31 -18.91
N CYS A 32 1.78 11.26 -17.69
CA CYS A 32 1.65 12.34 -16.71
C CYS A 32 2.16 13.69 -17.21
N SER A 33 3.27 13.73 -17.96
CA SER A 33 3.83 14.95 -18.54
C SER A 33 2.87 15.66 -19.50
N LEU A 34 2.13 14.88 -20.29
CA LEU A 34 1.10 15.41 -21.20
C LEU A 34 -0.05 16.00 -20.39
N PHE A 35 -0.55 15.30 -19.35
CA PHE A 35 -1.63 15.78 -18.49
C PHE A 35 -1.24 17.05 -17.75
N TYR A 36 -0.03 17.12 -17.19
CA TYR A 36 0.42 18.34 -16.50
C TYR A 36 0.51 19.52 -17.45
N ARG A 37 1.02 19.32 -18.67
CA ARG A 37 1.11 20.37 -19.66
C ARG A 37 -0.26 20.89 -20.12
N LEU A 38 -1.24 20.02 -20.27
CA LEU A 38 -2.60 20.39 -20.70
C LEU A 38 -3.41 21.05 -19.58
N TRP A 39 -3.25 20.58 -18.33
CA TRP A 39 -4.09 21.03 -17.22
C TRP A 39 -3.48 22.20 -16.44
N ILE A 40 -2.19 22.14 -16.15
CA ILE A 40 -1.49 23.15 -15.33
C ILE A 40 -0.81 24.21 -16.22
N GLY A 41 -0.54 23.86 -17.48
CA GLY A 41 0.23 24.70 -18.40
C GLY A 41 1.74 24.49 -18.25
N GLN A 42 2.52 25.41 -18.84
CA GLN A 42 3.99 25.28 -18.86
C GLN A 42 4.68 25.99 -17.70
N THR A 43 3.91 26.71 -16.86
CA THR A 43 4.46 27.58 -15.81
C THR A 43 4.99 26.78 -14.61
N ILE A 44 4.41 25.62 -14.33
CA ILE A 44 4.78 24.76 -13.18
C ILE A 44 5.35 23.45 -13.72
N GLN A 45 6.61 23.19 -13.39
CA GLN A 45 7.29 21.93 -13.73
C GLN A 45 7.21 20.97 -12.54
N ILE A 46 6.48 19.86 -12.72
CA ILE A 46 6.40 18.78 -11.74
C ILE A 46 7.49 17.75 -12.06
N PRO A 47 8.46 17.50 -11.14
CA PRO A 47 9.51 16.52 -11.38
C PRO A 47 8.90 15.12 -11.59
N PHE A 48 9.34 14.40 -12.64
CA PHE A 48 8.88 13.04 -12.91
C PHE A 48 9.13 12.09 -11.70
N ALA A 49 10.23 12.30 -10.98
CA ALA A 49 10.55 11.56 -9.76
C ALA A 49 9.45 11.69 -8.69
N LEU A 50 8.79 12.84 -8.57
CA LEU A 50 7.66 13.03 -7.66
C LEU A 50 6.44 12.19 -8.12
N SER A 51 6.11 12.24 -9.40
CA SER A 51 5.01 11.44 -9.97
C SER A 51 5.26 9.93 -9.79
N MET A 52 6.49 9.49 -10.01
CA MET A 52 6.91 8.11 -9.79
C MET A 52 6.79 7.71 -8.30
N SER A 53 7.23 8.56 -7.38
CA SER A 53 7.13 8.28 -5.94
C SER A 53 5.67 8.18 -5.48
N VAL A 54 4.79 9.04 -6.00
CA VAL A 54 3.35 8.98 -5.73
C VAL A 54 2.73 7.70 -6.31
N PHE A 55 3.12 7.30 -7.52
CA PHE A 55 2.67 6.03 -8.11
C PHE A 55 3.05 4.83 -7.23
N PHE A 56 4.29 4.75 -6.75
CA PHE A 56 4.71 3.69 -5.82
C PHE A 56 3.93 3.73 -4.51
N TYR A 57 3.72 4.93 -3.94
CA TYR A 57 2.93 5.08 -2.72
C TYR A 57 1.50 4.55 -2.91
N ILE A 58 0.79 4.98 -3.95
CA ILE A 58 -0.58 4.55 -4.23
C ILE A 58 -0.63 3.03 -4.47
N THR A 59 0.36 2.48 -5.18
CA THR A 59 0.46 1.05 -5.44
C THR A 59 0.59 0.23 -4.15
N MET A 60 1.49 0.63 -3.24
CA MET A 60 1.69 -0.05 -1.96
C MET A 60 0.51 0.16 -1.00
N PHE A 61 -0.05 1.36 -0.97
CA PHE A 61 -1.25 1.68 -0.18
C PHE A 61 -2.44 0.80 -0.60
N ASN A 62 -2.73 0.70 -1.90
CA ASN A 62 -3.81 -0.14 -2.40
C ASN A 62 -3.56 -1.63 -2.17
N LEU A 63 -2.31 -2.11 -2.28
CA LEU A 63 -1.96 -3.48 -1.94
C LEU A 63 -2.27 -3.77 -0.46
N ASN A 64 -1.83 -2.89 0.43
CA ASN A 64 -2.12 -3.02 1.85
C ASN A 64 -3.64 -3.03 2.12
N ASN A 65 -4.40 -2.16 1.47
CA ASN A 65 -5.86 -2.12 1.61
C ASN A 65 -6.53 -3.43 1.16
N CYS A 66 -6.12 -4.00 0.02
CA CYS A 66 -6.67 -5.29 -0.46
C CYS A 66 -6.53 -6.39 0.60
N VAL A 67 -5.37 -6.45 1.27
CA VAL A 67 -5.11 -7.45 2.31
C VAL A 67 -5.86 -7.13 3.60
N THR A 68 -5.85 -5.85 4.01
CA THR A 68 -6.48 -5.35 5.22
C THR A 68 -8.00 -5.57 5.21
N TYR A 69 -8.66 -5.32 4.08
CA TYR A 69 -10.11 -5.56 3.96
C TYR A 69 -10.47 -7.03 4.18
N LEU A 70 -9.64 -7.95 3.70
CA LEU A 70 -9.86 -9.38 3.97
C LEU A 70 -9.73 -9.70 5.46
N LEU A 71 -8.69 -9.18 6.12
CA LEU A 71 -8.47 -9.36 7.56
C LEU A 71 -9.61 -8.78 8.39
N ASN A 72 -10.12 -7.60 8.00
CA ASN A 72 -11.28 -6.97 8.63
C ASN A 72 -12.54 -7.82 8.46
N GLY A 73 -12.77 -8.37 7.27
CA GLY A 73 -13.88 -9.30 7.01
C GLY A 73 -13.80 -10.58 7.84
N LEU A 74 -12.60 -11.01 8.21
CA LEU A 74 -12.35 -12.16 9.09
C LEU A 74 -12.34 -11.78 10.58
N ASN A 75 -12.49 -10.50 10.92
CA ASN A 75 -12.36 -9.94 12.27
C ASN A 75 -11.02 -10.25 12.95
N LYS A 76 -9.91 -10.19 12.16
CA LYS A 76 -8.53 -10.49 12.59
C LYS A 76 -7.65 -9.24 12.52
N ILE A 77 -7.97 -8.24 13.35
CA ILE A 77 -7.44 -6.87 13.24
C ILE A 77 -6.25 -6.56 14.16
N ARG A 78 -5.91 -7.42 15.11
CA ARG A 78 -4.87 -7.08 16.12
C ARG A 78 -3.51 -6.78 15.53
N VAL A 79 -3.07 -7.58 14.55
CA VAL A 79 -1.79 -7.35 13.88
C VAL A 79 -1.79 -6.01 13.15
N GLN A 80 -2.91 -5.63 12.51
CA GLN A 80 -3.06 -4.34 11.85
C GLN A 80 -2.88 -3.17 12.82
N ILE A 81 -3.48 -3.24 14.00
CA ILE A 81 -3.37 -2.18 15.01
C ILE A 81 -1.90 -2.00 15.42
N TYR A 82 -1.20 -3.09 15.75
CA TYR A 82 0.20 -3.02 16.15
C TYR A 82 1.11 -2.52 15.02
N THR A 83 0.95 -3.05 13.83
CA THR A 83 1.76 -2.61 12.68
C THR A 83 1.50 -1.16 12.33
N SER A 84 0.24 -0.70 12.35
CA SER A 84 -0.10 0.70 12.07
C SER A 84 0.56 1.65 13.08
N VAL A 85 0.49 1.36 14.38
CA VAL A 85 1.12 2.19 15.41
C VAL A 85 2.64 2.22 15.24
N ILE A 86 3.28 1.04 15.07
CA ILE A 86 4.73 0.92 14.94
C ILE A 86 5.22 1.64 13.68
N PHE A 87 4.63 1.36 12.52
CA PHE A 87 5.09 1.98 11.26
C PHE A 87 4.78 3.47 11.19
N THR A 88 3.68 3.94 11.81
CA THR A 88 3.42 5.38 11.93
C THR A 88 4.49 6.06 12.79
N ALA A 89 4.87 5.48 13.93
CA ALA A 89 5.92 6.03 14.78
C ALA A 89 7.27 6.07 14.04
N ILE A 90 7.65 4.98 13.38
CA ILE A 90 8.88 4.92 12.56
C ILE A 90 8.83 5.96 11.44
N TYR A 91 7.71 6.11 10.76
CA TYR A 91 7.54 7.07 9.68
C TYR A 91 7.68 8.52 10.17
N ILE A 92 7.10 8.87 11.33
CA ILE A 92 7.24 10.22 11.92
C ILE A 92 8.71 10.51 12.21
N VAL A 93 9.43 9.57 12.85
CA VAL A 93 10.88 9.73 13.11
C VAL A 93 11.66 9.88 11.80
N PHE A 94 11.36 9.05 10.81
CA PHE A 94 11.99 9.12 9.49
C PHE A 94 11.78 10.49 8.85
N VAL A 95 10.53 10.99 8.79
CA VAL A 95 10.21 12.28 8.17
C VAL A 95 10.92 13.42 8.88
N THR A 96 10.95 13.45 10.21
CA THR A 96 11.59 14.52 10.97
C THR A 96 13.11 14.61 10.74
N GLN A 97 13.76 13.47 10.45
CA GLN A 97 15.20 13.41 10.22
C GLN A 97 15.59 13.65 8.74
N VAL A 98 14.76 13.21 7.82
CA VAL A 98 15.14 13.06 6.39
C VAL A 98 14.56 14.16 5.50
N TRP A 99 13.45 14.80 5.90
CA TRP A 99 12.74 15.77 5.05
C TRP A 99 13.62 16.92 4.56
N LYS A 100 14.59 17.39 5.38
CA LYS A 100 15.48 18.50 5.04
C LYS A 100 16.42 18.17 3.88
N ASN A 101 16.77 16.89 3.73
CA ASN A 101 17.74 16.44 2.74
C ASN A 101 17.11 15.93 1.45
N ILE A 102 15.94 15.29 1.54
CA ILE A 102 15.29 14.59 0.40
C ILE A 102 13.99 15.29 -0.03
N GLY A 103 13.48 16.23 0.78
CA GLY A 103 12.27 16.98 0.47
C GLY A 103 11.02 16.11 0.32
N THR A 104 10.05 16.60 -0.44
CA THR A 104 8.74 15.95 -0.63
C THR A 104 8.83 14.54 -1.20
N ILE A 105 9.78 14.28 -2.10
CA ILE A 105 9.98 12.95 -2.71
C ILE A 105 10.33 11.93 -1.62
N GLY A 106 11.23 12.27 -0.71
CA GLY A 106 11.61 11.39 0.40
C GLY A 106 10.46 11.07 1.35
N ILE A 107 9.61 12.06 1.62
CA ILE A 107 8.39 11.89 2.43
C ILE A 107 7.48 10.84 1.77
N VAL A 108 7.21 10.97 0.48
CA VAL A 108 6.31 10.06 -0.26
C VAL A 108 6.91 8.66 -0.37
N ILE A 109 8.23 8.54 -0.61
CA ILE A 109 8.91 7.24 -0.63
C ILE A 109 8.85 6.55 0.74
N GLY A 110 9.02 7.31 1.83
CA GLY A 110 8.86 6.79 3.18
C GLY A 110 7.45 6.24 3.45
N MET A 111 6.41 6.91 2.96
CA MET A 111 5.03 6.38 2.99
C MET A 111 4.91 5.09 2.19
N ALA A 112 5.43 5.05 0.96
CA ALA A 112 5.40 3.87 0.12
C ALA A 112 6.08 2.67 0.80
N ALA A 113 7.26 2.88 1.40
CA ALA A 113 8.00 1.86 2.13
C ALA A 113 7.21 1.34 3.35
N SER A 114 6.61 2.24 4.14
CA SER A 114 5.80 1.88 5.31
C SER A 114 4.61 1.01 4.92
N TYR A 115 3.82 1.42 3.92
CA TYR A 115 2.68 0.62 3.44
C TYR A 115 3.12 -0.69 2.78
N GLY A 116 4.25 -0.71 2.07
CA GLY A 116 4.81 -1.93 1.50
C GLY A 116 5.18 -2.96 2.57
N MET A 117 5.86 -2.53 3.63
CA MET A 117 6.20 -3.40 4.77
C MET A 117 4.96 -3.91 5.50
N MET A 118 3.97 -3.04 5.75
CA MET A 118 2.70 -3.44 6.34
C MET A 118 1.98 -4.45 5.46
N ALA A 119 1.94 -4.24 4.14
CA ALA A 119 1.34 -5.17 3.20
C ALA A 119 1.98 -6.57 3.26
N ILE A 120 3.32 -6.65 3.37
CA ILE A 120 4.04 -7.93 3.51
C ILE A 120 3.60 -8.67 4.77
N ILE A 121 3.55 -7.98 5.92
CA ILE A 121 3.16 -8.56 7.20
C ILE A 121 1.70 -9.04 7.15
N HIS A 122 0.79 -8.21 6.65
CA HIS A 122 -0.63 -8.55 6.54
C HIS A 122 -0.87 -9.68 5.52
N PHE A 123 -0.12 -9.69 4.41
CA PHE A 123 -0.17 -10.79 3.43
C PHE A 123 0.27 -12.11 4.07
N TYR A 124 1.32 -12.10 4.87
CA TYR A 124 1.76 -13.26 5.63
C TYR A 124 0.67 -13.75 6.59
N GLN A 125 0.03 -12.82 7.33
CA GLN A 125 -1.12 -13.16 8.19
C GLN A 125 -2.27 -13.80 7.40
N CYS A 126 -2.65 -13.21 6.27
CA CYS A 126 -3.69 -13.79 5.40
C CYS A 126 -3.33 -15.21 4.95
N ARG A 127 -2.07 -15.43 4.58
CA ARG A 127 -1.59 -16.75 4.16
C ARG A 127 -1.70 -17.79 5.28
N LEU A 128 -1.36 -17.40 6.51
CA LEU A 128 -1.51 -18.26 7.69
C LEU A 128 -2.99 -18.58 7.99
N LEU A 129 -3.88 -17.59 7.86
CA LEU A 129 -5.31 -17.76 8.09
C LEU A 129 -5.94 -18.69 7.03
N ILE A 130 -5.64 -18.46 5.76
CA ILE A 130 -6.13 -19.27 4.64
C ILE A 130 -5.65 -20.72 4.75
N SER A 131 -4.39 -20.95 5.18
CA SER A 131 -3.84 -22.28 5.40
C SER A 131 -4.25 -22.93 6.73
N GLN A 132 -5.07 -22.24 7.53
CA GLN A 132 -5.51 -22.67 8.87
C GLN A 132 -4.36 -22.93 9.86
N ARG A 133 -3.20 -22.27 9.64
CA ARG A 133 -2.00 -22.38 10.49
C ARG A 133 -1.80 -21.18 11.41
N ALA A 134 -2.70 -20.22 11.37
CA ALA A 134 -2.62 -19.03 12.23
C ALA A 134 -2.79 -19.38 13.71
N LYS A 135 -1.85 -18.96 14.56
CA LYS A 135 -1.87 -19.16 16.01
C LYS A 135 -1.56 -17.83 16.74
N GLY A 136 -1.96 -17.74 18.02
CA GLY A 136 -1.64 -16.60 18.86
C GLY A 136 -2.16 -15.30 18.30
N ILE A 137 -1.28 -14.29 18.17
CA ILE A 137 -1.62 -12.95 17.66
C ILE A 137 -2.13 -12.96 16.22
N TRP A 138 -1.64 -13.89 15.40
CA TRP A 138 -2.00 -14.01 13.98
C TRP A 138 -3.45 -14.48 13.76
N ASN A 139 -4.08 -15.02 14.81
CA ASN A 139 -5.46 -15.51 14.79
C ASN A 139 -6.40 -14.66 15.64
N LYS A 140 -6.01 -13.43 15.94
CA LYS A 140 -6.80 -12.51 16.79
C LYS A 140 -7.14 -11.22 16.06
#